data_27783c6c92f62b32c9b67362131ab17c
#
_entry.id   27783c6c92f62b32c9b67362131ab17c
#
_cell.length_a   1.000
_cell.length_b   1.000
_cell.length_c   1.000
_cell.angle_alpha   90.00
_cell.angle_beta   90.00
_cell.angle_gamma   90.00
#
_symmetry.space_group_name_H-M   'P 1'
#
loop_
_entity.id
_entity.type
_entity.pdbx_description
1 polymer ?
#
loop_
_entity_poly.entity_id
_entity_poly.type
_entity_poly.pdbx_seq_one_letter_code
_entity_poly.pdbx_strand_id
1 'polypeptide(L)'
;MAWSHQGWVCAEHVAALRARVGEMREPPLGLVKVPHPALEFIFDELLAAPLPELLRLYETVLPAVREAQQPHFRETHLLADQPTRRLIRFALIDLDEILEYGSKAIAALVTPENRAAATQFLETLHSALAFVGGTDGTSPQGTSIPPRLFSSKPRRYDGIPQRDARFPWWSFFPYFYPQ
;
A
#
# COMPACT_ATOMS: atom_id res chain seq x y z
N MET A 1 -12.67 -2.73 10.92
CA MET A 1 -12.34 -4.11 10.53
C MET A 1 -11.80 -4.23 9.11
N ALA A 2 -12.43 -3.63 8.07
CA ALA A 2 -11.96 -3.78 6.68
C ALA A 2 -10.48 -3.41 6.47
N TRP A 3 -10.04 -2.27 6.93
CA TRP A 3 -8.66 -1.83 6.79
C TRP A 3 -7.63 -2.71 7.51
N SER A 4 -7.99 -3.28 8.67
CA SER A 4 -7.11 -4.24 9.35
C SER A 4 -6.92 -5.50 8.52
N HIS A 5 -7.99 -6.00 7.89
CA HIS A 5 -7.94 -7.14 6.99
C HIS A 5 -7.12 -6.84 5.73
N GLN A 6 -7.38 -5.72 5.08
CA GLN A 6 -6.64 -5.31 3.88
C GLN A 6 -5.15 -5.07 4.18
N GLY A 7 -4.83 -4.44 5.31
CA GLY A 7 -3.46 -4.27 5.75
C GLY A 7 -2.75 -5.59 6.03
N TRP A 8 -3.45 -6.56 6.61
CA TRP A 8 -2.92 -7.90 6.82
C TRP A 8 -2.65 -8.60 5.48
N VAL A 9 -3.59 -8.61 4.56
CA VAL A 9 -3.44 -9.19 3.21
C VAL A 9 -2.24 -8.59 2.48
N CYS A 10 -2.10 -7.27 2.47
CA CYS A 10 -0.95 -6.59 1.87
C CYS A 10 0.38 -6.99 2.55
N ALA A 11 0.39 -7.16 3.87
CA ALA A 11 1.58 -7.60 4.60
C ALA A 11 1.97 -9.03 4.25
N GLU A 12 1.01 -9.94 4.07
CA GLU A 12 1.25 -11.32 3.60
C GLU A 12 1.87 -11.32 2.20
N HIS A 13 1.36 -10.51 1.27
CA HIS A 13 1.96 -10.38 -0.07
C HIS A 13 3.40 -9.87 0.00
N VAL A 14 3.67 -8.86 0.81
CA VAL A 14 5.03 -8.32 1.00
C VAL A 14 5.96 -9.38 1.57
N ALA A 15 5.52 -10.14 2.58
CA ALA A 15 6.30 -11.22 3.19
C ALA A 15 6.62 -12.31 2.16
N ALA A 16 5.63 -12.75 1.39
CA ALA A 16 5.79 -13.78 0.36
C ALA A 16 6.74 -13.34 -0.78
N LEU A 17 6.60 -12.10 -1.26
CA LEU A 17 7.48 -11.55 -2.30
C LEU A 17 8.92 -11.41 -1.80
N ARG A 18 9.13 -10.96 -0.56
CA ARG A 18 10.46 -10.87 0.06
C ARG A 18 11.12 -12.24 0.20
N ALA A 19 10.36 -13.25 0.65
CA ALA A 19 10.84 -14.62 0.72
C ALA A 19 11.26 -15.12 -0.67
N ARG A 20 10.45 -14.83 -1.69
CA ARG A 20 10.73 -15.22 -3.07
C ARG A 20 12.01 -14.59 -3.62
N VAL A 21 12.29 -13.31 -3.35
CA VAL A 21 13.55 -12.67 -3.71
C VAL A 21 14.74 -13.42 -3.09
N GLY A 22 14.64 -13.82 -1.82
CA GLY A 22 15.66 -14.62 -1.14
C GLY A 22 15.87 -16.00 -1.79
N GLU A 23 14.79 -16.68 -2.22
CA GLU A 23 14.85 -17.96 -2.93
C GLU A 23 15.57 -17.86 -4.29
N MET A 24 15.44 -16.72 -4.95
CA MET A 24 16.13 -16.44 -6.23
C MET A 24 17.64 -16.19 -6.03
N ARG A 25 18.13 -16.27 -4.78
CA ARG A 25 19.53 -16.01 -4.40
C ARG A 25 20.01 -14.59 -4.71
N GLU A 26 19.09 -13.68 -4.98
CA GLU A 26 19.41 -12.26 -5.00
C GLU A 26 19.54 -11.75 -3.55
N PRO A 27 20.63 -11.08 -3.21
CA PRO A 27 20.72 -10.48 -1.88
C PRO A 27 19.59 -9.46 -1.74
N PRO A 28 18.85 -9.44 -0.62
CA PRO A 28 17.73 -8.52 -0.39
C PRO A 28 18.23 -7.09 -0.20
N LEU A 29 18.92 -6.56 -1.18
CA LEU A 29 19.58 -5.26 -1.16
C LEU A 29 18.55 -4.14 -1.10
N GLY A 30 18.50 -3.49 0.05
CA GLY A 30 17.71 -2.28 0.22
C GLY A 30 16.20 -2.46 0.33
N LEU A 31 15.67 -3.70 0.47
CA LEU A 31 14.22 -3.95 0.62
C LEU A 31 13.59 -3.32 1.88
N VAL A 32 14.39 -2.82 2.80
CA VAL A 32 13.94 -2.06 3.97
C VAL A 32 14.04 -0.54 3.79
N LYS A 33 14.62 -0.09 2.68
CA LYS A 33 14.74 1.34 2.37
C LYS A 33 13.59 1.76 1.49
N VAL A 34 13.09 2.97 1.72
CA VAL A 34 12.13 3.58 0.82
C VAL A 34 12.84 3.87 -0.51
N PRO A 35 12.39 3.28 -1.63
CA PRO A 35 13.09 3.40 -2.90
C PRO A 35 13.06 4.82 -3.46
N HIS A 36 12.03 5.60 -3.13
CA HIS A 36 11.89 6.98 -3.59
C HIS A 36 11.18 7.85 -2.54
N PRO A 37 11.68 9.06 -2.19
CA PRO A 37 11.09 9.91 -1.15
C PRO A 37 9.63 10.31 -1.39
N ALA A 38 9.18 10.37 -2.64
CA ALA A 38 7.79 10.70 -2.94
C ALA A 38 6.81 9.57 -2.59
N LEU A 39 7.27 8.34 -2.39
CA LEU A 39 6.44 7.29 -1.80
C LEU A 39 6.15 7.58 -0.33
N GLU A 40 7.13 8.06 0.44
CA GLU A 40 6.89 8.54 1.81
C GLU A 40 5.89 9.69 1.82
N PHE A 41 6.03 10.64 0.91
CA PHE A 41 5.07 11.74 0.76
C PHE A 41 3.63 11.24 0.56
N ILE A 42 3.40 10.26 -0.32
CA ILE A 42 2.08 9.68 -0.55
C ILE A 42 1.50 9.11 0.74
N PHE A 43 2.28 8.33 1.49
CA PHE A 43 1.82 7.76 2.75
C PHE A 43 1.63 8.80 3.85
N ASP A 44 2.48 9.83 3.94
CA ASP A 44 2.31 10.93 4.88
C ASP A 44 0.97 11.65 4.65
N GLU A 45 0.67 11.96 3.38
CA GLU A 45 -0.59 12.61 2.99
C GLU A 45 -1.81 11.72 3.28
N LEU A 46 -1.75 10.43 2.92
CA LEU A 46 -2.83 9.47 3.20
C LEU A 46 -3.10 9.31 4.71
N LEU A 47 -2.06 9.27 5.53
CA LEU A 47 -2.19 9.12 6.98
C LEU A 47 -2.75 10.38 7.68
N ALA A 48 -2.57 11.54 7.08
CA ALA A 48 -3.04 12.81 7.60
C ALA A 48 -4.41 13.23 7.02
N ALA A 49 -4.83 12.63 5.91
CA ALA A 49 -6.06 12.97 5.20
C ALA A 49 -7.32 12.58 5.98
N PRO A 50 -8.40 13.38 5.90
CA PRO A 50 -9.73 12.98 6.33
C PRO A 50 -10.24 11.75 5.56
N LEU A 51 -11.29 11.11 6.07
CA LEU A 51 -11.78 9.84 5.53
C LEU A 51 -12.18 9.89 4.05
N PRO A 52 -12.92 10.89 3.55
CA PRO A 52 -13.29 10.95 2.13
C PRO A 52 -12.07 11.03 1.20
N GLU A 53 -11.08 11.81 1.59
CA GLU A 53 -9.82 11.96 0.85
C GLU A 53 -8.98 10.69 0.94
N LEU A 54 -8.87 10.08 2.13
CA LEU A 54 -8.17 8.84 2.34
C LEU A 54 -8.70 7.71 1.43
N LEU A 55 -10.01 7.68 1.16
CA LEU A 55 -10.60 6.70 0.25
C LEU A 55 -10.08 6.80 -1.18
N ARG A 56 -9.44 7.92 -1.58
CA ARG A 56 -8.85 8.07 -2.91
C ARG A 56 -7.67 7.14 -3.16
N LEU A 57 -7.11 6.52 -2.13
CA LEU A 57 -6.12 5.46 -2.31
C LEU A 57 -6.65 4.29 -3.17
N TYR A 58 -7.97 4.03 -3.14
CA TYR A 58 -8.61 2.99 -3.96
C TYR A 58 -8.77 3.38 -5.44
N GLU A 59 -8.62 4.65 -5.78
CA GLU A 59 -8.68 5.15 -7.17
C GLU A 59 -7.30 5.47 -7.74
N THR A 60 -6.25 5.48 -6.89
CA THR A 60 -4.89 5.86 -7.30
C THR A 60 -3.85 4.82 -6.95
N VAL A 61 -3.47 4.74 -5.68
CA VAL A 61 -2.32 3.94 -5.23
C VAL A 61 -2.53 2.45 -5.45
N LEU A 62 -3.69 1.92 -5.05
CA LEU A 62 -3.98 0.49 -5.18
C LEU A 62 -4.15 0.04 -6.64
N PRO A 63 -4.86 0.79 -7.53
CA PRO A 63 -4.84 0.50 -8.96
C PRO A 63 -3.45 0.53 -9.56
N ALA A 64 -2.61 1.52 -9.20
CA ALA A 64 -1.24 1.60 -9.68
C ALA A 64 -0.39 0.39 -9.24
N VAL A 65 -0.52 -0.09 -8.01
CA VAL A 65 0.13 -1.32 -7.54
C VAL A 65 -0.34 -2.53 -8.33
N ARG A 66 -1.65 -2.63 -8.59
CA ARG A 66 -2.23 -3.71 -9.39
C ARG A 66 -1.72 -3.69 -10.83
N GLU A 67 -1.71 -2.52 -11.45
CA GLU A 67 -1.23 -2.34 -12.82
C GLU A 67 0.25 -2.66 -12.96
N ALA A 68 1.08 -2.29 -12.02
CA ALA A 68 2.51 -2.62 -12.00
C ALA A 68 2.77 -4.14 -11.91
N GLN A 69 1.90 -4.90 -11.26
CA GLN A 69 2.04 -6.35 -11.14
C GLN A 69 1.61 -7.11 -12.40
N GLN A 70 0.74 -6.54 -13.23
CA GLN A 70 0.20 -7.24 -14.41
C GLN A 70 1.25 -7.58 -15.49
N PRO A 71 2.12 -6.64 -15.93
CA PRO A 71 3.20 -6.96 -16.86
C PRO A 71 4.11 -8.05 -16.30
N HIS A 72 4.51 -7.92 -15.05
CA HIS A 72 5.36 -8.92 -14.40
C HIS A 72 4.70 -10.31 -14.39
N PHE A 73 3.40 -10.40 -14.10
CA PHE A 73 2.65 -11.66 -14.19
C PHE A 73 2.62 -12.25 -15.61
N ARG A 74 2.51 -11.41 -16.64
CA ARG A 74 2.41 -11.87 -18.04
C ARG A 74 3.77 -12.29 -18.60
N GLU A 75 4.82 -11.56 -18.27
CA GLU A 75 6.16 -11.70 -18.84
C GLU A 75 7.00 -12.74 -18.11
N THR A 76 6.72 -13.03 -16.85
CA THR A 76 7.40 -14.06 -16.08
C THR A 76 7.27 -15.43 -16.76
N HIS A 77 8.39 -16.13 -16.91
CA HIS A 77 8.46 -17.38 -17.65
C HIS A 77 7.56 -18.47 -17.05
N LEU A 78 6.69 -19.04 -17.90
CA LEU A 78 5.60 -19.95 -17.47
C LEU A 78 6.09 -21.22 -16.77
N LEU A 79 7.24 -21.74 -17.14
CA LEU A 79 7.77 -23.00 -16.60
C LEU A 79 8.87 -22.75 -15.55
N ALA A 80 9.73 -21.77 -15.79
CA ALA A 80 10.89 -21.54 -14.94
C ALA A 80 10.54 -20.82 -13.64
N ASP A 81 9.50 -19.98 -13.63
CA ASP A 81 9.17 -19.15 -12.47
C ASP A 81 7.68 -19.22 -12.07
N GLN A 82 7.16 -20.43 -11.98
CA GLN A 82 5.81 -20.68 -11.48
C GLN A 82 5.57 -20.16 -10.04
N PRO A 83 6.53 -20.25 -9.10
CA PRO A 83 6.32 -19.71 -7.77
C PRO A 83 6.00 -18.21 -7.76
N THR A 84 6.77 -17.37 -8.47
CA THR A 84 6.52 -15.94 -8.58
C THR A 84 5.16 -15.65 -9.24
N ARG A 85 4.85 -16.35 -10.34
CA ARG A 85 3.53 -16.21 -10.98
C ARG A 85 2.38 -16.53 -10.05
N ARG A 86 2.52 -17.59 -9.24
CA ARG A 86 1.51 -17.95 -8.26
C ARG A 86 1.30 -16.85 -7.22
N LEU A 87 2.37 -16.29 -6.66
CA LEU A 87 2.30 -15.21 -5.68
C LEU A 87 1.60 -13.98 -6.25
N ILE A 88 2.03 -13.53 -7.43
CA ILE A 88 1.42 -12.35 -8.08
C ILE A 88 -0.04 -12.61 -8.44
N ARG A 89 -0.39 -13.83 -8.87
CA ARG A 89 -1.79 -14.18 -9.15
C ARG A 89 -2.68 -14.01 -7.93
N PHE A 90 -2.26 -14.47 -6.76
CA PHE A 90 -3.03 -14.29 -5.53
C PHE A 90 -3.10 -12.82 -5.14
N ALA A 91 -1.99 -12.09 -5.24
CA ALA A 91 -1.98 -10.66 -4.97
C ALA A 91 -2.94 -9.88 -5.87
N LEU A 92 -3.05 -10.23 -7.15
CA LEU A 92 -3.98 -9.60 -8.08
C LEU A 92 -5.45 -9.91 -7.73
N ILE A 93 -5.77 -11.14 -7.30
CA ILE A 93 -7.13 -11.51 -6.86
C ILE A 93 -7.52 -10.70 -5.62
N ASP A 94 -6.66 -10.67 -4.63
CA ASP A 94 -6.91 -9.94 -3.38
C ASP A 94 -7.01 -8.42 -3.63
N LEU A 95 -6.19 -7.87 -4.53
CA LEU A 95 -6.29 -6.46 -4.92
C LEU A 95 -7.61 -6.15 -5.63
N ASP A 96 -8.14 -7.05 -6.45
CA ASP A 96 -9.44 -6.88 -7.10
C ASP A 96 -10.57 -6.81 -6.07
N GLU A 97 -10.55 -7.66 -5.05
CA GLU A 97 -11.52 -7.63 -3.94
C GLU A 97 -11.42 -6.34 -3.11
N ILE A 98 -10.19 -5.90 -2.83
CA ILE A 98 -9.93 -4.65 -2.12
C ILE A 98 -10.46 -3.45 -2.91
N LEU A 99 -10.24 -3.41 -4.22
CA LEU A 99 -10.71 -2.34 -5.10
C LEU A 99 -12.24 -2.32 -5.22
N GLU A 100 -12.89 -3.49 -5.28
CA GLU A 100 -14.35 -3.57 -5.25
C GLU A 100 -14.93 -3.01 -3.94
N TYR A 101 -14.32 -3.35 -2.80
CA TYR A 101 -14.68 -2.74 -1.51
C TYR A 101 -14.50 -1.22 -1.55
N GLY A 102 -13.37 -0.73 -2.06
CA GLY A 102 -13.07 0.69 -2.16
C GLY A 102 -14.10 1.46 -2.97
N SER A 103 -14.51 0.94 -4.11
CA SER A 103 -15.57 1.52 -4.95
C SER A 103 -16.88 1.69 -4.19
N LYS A 104 -17.30 0.67 -3.42
CA LYS A 104 -18.51 0.72 -2.59
C LYS A 104 -18.37 1.75 -1.46
N ALA A 105 -17.19 1.81 -0.81
CA ALA A 105 -16.93 2.77 0.26
C ALA A 105 -16.95 4.23 -0.25
N ILE A 106 -16.35 4.49 -1.41
CA ILE A 106 -16.37 5.81 -2.05
C ILE A 106 -17.81 6.22 -2.38
N ALA A 107 -18.57 5.34 -3.00
CA ALA A 107 -19.97 5.62 -3.34
C ALA A 107 -20.84 5.94 -2.11
N ALA A 108 -20.53 5.36 -0.96
CA ALA A 108 -21.27 5.57 0.28
C ALA A 108 -20.85 6.82 1.08
N LEU A 109 -19.57 7.21 1.00
CA LEU A 109 -18.97 8.19 1.93
C LEU A 109 -18.52 9.49 1.26
N VAL A 110 -18.33 9.49 -0.07
CA VAL A 110 -18.00 10.71 -0.80
C VAL A 110 -19.28 11.41 -1.24
N THR A 111 -19.67 12.40 -0.46
CA THR A 111 -20.89 13.23 -0.68
C THR A 111 -20.60 14.42 -1.59
N PRO A 112 -21.63 15.12 -2.13
CA PRO A 112 -21.42 16.35 -2.88
C PRO A 112 -20.62 17.42 -2.13
N GLU A 113 -20.77 17.49 -0.79
CA GLU A 113 -20.14 18.49 0.06
C GLU A 113 -18.62 18.30 0.18
N ASN A 114 -18.13 17.05 0.21
CA ASN A 114 -16.71 16.74 0.36
C ASN A 114 -16.01 16.37 -0.97
N ARG A 115 -16.78 16.28 -2.06
CA ARG A 115 -16.29 15.84 -3.37
C ARG A 115 -15.16 16.71 -3.93
N ALA A 116 -15.26 18.02 -3.77
CA ALA A 116 -14.26 18.93 -4.30
C ALA A 116 -12.88 18.72 -3.67
N ALA A 117 -12.81 18.65 -2.33
CA ALA A 117 -11.57 18.37 -1.60
C ALA A 117 -11.01 16.98 -1.92
N ALA A 118 -11.88 15.98 -1.96
CA ALA A 118 -11.50 14.62 -2.33
C ALA A 118 -10.97 14.51 -3.77
N THR A 119 -11.48 15.31 -4.72
CA THR A 119 -10.97 15.37 -6.08
C THR A 119 -9.60 16.05 -6.13
N GLN A 120 -9.41 17.15 -5.42
CA GLN A 120 -8.11 17.81 -5.31
C GLN A 120 -7.03 16.86 -4.75
N PHE A 121 -7.40 16.08 -3.75
CA PHE A 121 -6.48 15.09 -3.17
C PHE A 121 -6.15 13.97 -4.15
N LEU A 122 -7.13 13.50 -4.91
CA LEU A 122 -6.94 12.52 -5.98
C LEU A 122 -5.88 12.99 -7.00
N GLU A 123 -5.98 14.24 -7.45
CA GLU A 123 -5.02 14.85 -8.37
C GLU A 123 -3.62 14.96 -7.77
N THR A 124 -3.54 15.25 -6.48
CA THR A 124 -2.26 15.29 -5.74
C THR A 124 -1.61 13.90 -5.69
N LEU A 125 -2.37 12.85 -5.40
CA LEU A 125 -1.87 11.48 -5.40
C LEU A 125 -1.41 11.04 -6.80
N HIS A 126 -2.17 11.35 -7.85
CA HIS A 126 -1.76 11.07 -9.24
C HIS A 126 -0.46 11.78 -9.60
N SER A 127 -0.32 13.07 -9.24
CA SER A 127 0.90 13.83 -9.47
C SER A 127 2.10 13.27 -8.74
N ALA A 128 1.90 12.82 -7.49
CA ALA A 128 2.96 12.19 -6.70
C ALA A 128 3.37 10.84 -7.29
N LEU A 129 2.43 10.00 -7.73
CA LEU A 129 2.73 8.74 -8.42
C LEU A 129 3.46 8.96 -9.74
N ALA A 130 3.04 9.96 -10.53
CA ALA A 130 3.73 10.32 -11.75
C ALA A 130 5.16 10.81 -11.49
N PHE A 131 5.38 11.55 -10.39
CA PHE A 131 6.72 11.99 -10.01
C PHE A 131 7.67 10.83 -9.67
N VAL A 132 7.15 9.76 -9.09
CA VAL A 132 7.93 8.54 -8.79
C VAL A 132 8.21 7.71 -10.05
N GLY A 133 7.42 7.87 -11.09
CA GLY A 133 7.46 6.99 -12.28
C GLY A 133 6.58 5.75 -12.13
N GLY A 134 5.47 5.87 -11.41
CA GLY A 134 4.59 4.74 -11.07
C GLY A 134 5.05 4.01 -9.80
N THR A 135 4.34 2.97 -9.41
CA THR A 135 4.69 2.18 -8.20
C THR A 135 5.87 1.25 -8.41
N ASP A 136 6.20 0.91 -9.64
CA ASP A 136 7.35 0.07 -10.05
C ASP A 136 8.55 0.88 -10.55
N GLY A 137 8.40 2.20 -10.70
CA GLY A 137 9.44 3.10 -11.19
C GLY A 137 9.78 2.94 -12.67
N THR A 138 8.93 2.27 -13.46
CA THR A 138 9.20 2.00 -14.90
C THR A 138 8.68 3.10 -15.83
N SER A 139 7.77 3.93 -15.36
CA SER A 139 7.22 5.06 -16.14
C SER A 139 8.17 6.27 -16.09
N PRO A 140 8.11 7.19 -17.08
CA PRO A 140 8.85 8.43 -17.02
C PRO A 140 8.53 9.23 -15.75
N GLN A 141 9.57 9.66 -15.05
CA GLN A 141 9.41 10.44 -13.82
C GLN A 141 8.92 11.87 -14.12
N GLY A 142 8.04 12.36 -13.27
CA GLY A 142 7.59 13.75 -13.30
C GLY A 142 8.67 14.73 -12.85
N THR A 143 8.43 16.01 -13.09
CA THR A 143 9.43 17.07 -12.84
C THR A 143 9.44 17.63 -11.41
N SER A 144 8.35 17.48 -10.67
CA SER A 144 8.23 18.03 -9.31
C SER A 144 7.24 17.24 -8.47
N ILE A 145 7.54 17.16 -7.16
CA ILE A 145 6.60 16.65 -6.17
C ILE A 145 5.49 17.69 -5.92
N PRO A 146 4.22 17.30 -5.81
CA PRO A 146 3.15 18.23 -5.50
C PRO A 146 3.27 18.81 -4.08
N PRO A 147 2.63 19.96 -3.79
CA PRO A 147 2.60 20.50 -2.44
C PRO A 147 1.83 19.60 -1.48
N ARG A 148 2.21 19.62 -0.19
CA ARG A 148 1.47 18.93 0.87
C ARG A 148 0.12 19.59 1.09
N LEU A 149 -0.94 18.78 1.24
CA LEU A 149 -2.29 19.26 1.52
C LEU A 149 -2.66 19.03 3.01
N PHE A 150 -2.36 17.88 3.55
CA PHE A 150 -2.77 17.48 4.90
C PHE A 150 -1.59 17.25 5.83
N SER A 151 -0.48 16.74 5.36
CA SER A 151 0.70 16.51 6.17
C SER A 151 1.58 17.75 6.22
N SER A 152 1.94 18.23 7.41
CA SER A 152 2.82 19.41 7.58
C SER A 152 4.31 19.07 7.46
N LYS A 153 4.69 17.82 7.70
CA LYS A 153 6.07 17.33 7.73
C LYS A 153 6.08 15.80 7.54
N PRO A 154 7.22 15.22 7.12
CA PRO A 154 7.38 13.78 7.08
C PRO A 154 7.07 13.14 8.43
N ARG A 155 6.31 12.06 8.40
CA ARG A 155 6.02 11.28 9.61
C ARG A 155 7.29 10.59 10.07
N ARG A 156 7.63 10.72 11.33
CA ARG A 156 8.68 9.95 11.96
C ARG A 156 8.07 8.94 12.93
N TYR A 157 8.63 7.75 12.91
CA TYR A 157 8.30 6.74 13.91
C TYR A 157 9.10 7.05 15.17
N ASP A 158 8.43 7.54 16.20
CA ASP A 158 9.07 7.97 17.45
C ASP A 158 9.18 6.83 18.48
N GLY A 159 9.25 5.60 18.04
CA GLY A 159 9.44 4.48 18.95
C GLY A 159 8.86 3.15 18.47
N ILE A 160 8.96 2.13 19.32
CA ILE A 160 8.35 0.82 19.09
C ILE A 160 6.83 0.99 19.08
N PRO A 161 6.09 0.42 18.12
CA PRO A 161 4.64 0.49 18.09
C PRO A 161 4.05 0.05 19.44
N GLN A 162 3.36 0.96 20.10
CA GLN A 162 2.71 0.65 21.37
C GLN A 162 1.49 -0.22 21.11
N ARG A 163 1.33 -1.25 21.92
CA ARG A 163 0.14 -2.08 21.87
C ARG A 163 -1.08 -1.28 22.31
N ASP A 164 -2.18 -1.46 21.62
CA ASP A 164 -3.46 -0.86 22.03
C ASP A 164 -3.86 -1.41 23.40
N ALA A 165 -3.93 -0.51 24.41
CA ALA A 165 -4.27 -0.87 25.80
C ALA A 165 -5.68 -1.46 25.95
N ARG A 166 -6.55 -1.29 24.94
CA ARG A 166 -7.87 -1.93 24.90
C ARG A 166 -7.80 -3.46 24.76
N PHE A 167 -6.66 -4.00 24.32
CA PHE A 167 -6.43 -5.43 24.18
C PHE A 167 -5.38 -5.91 25.17
N PRO A 168 -5.75 -6.25 26.41
CA PRO A 168 -4.81 -6.72 27.40
C PRO A 168 -4.12 -8.02 26.94
N TRP A 169 -2.82 -7.98 26.78
CA TRP A 169 -2.02 -9.06 26.19
C TRP A 169 -2.00 -10.33 27.05
N TRP A 170 -2.16 -10.23 28.36
CA TRP A 170 -2.22 -11.36 29.28
C TRP A 170 -3.43 -12.28 29.04
N SER A 171 -4.46 -11.81 28.36
CA SER A 171 -5.61 -12.64 27.98
C SER A 171 -5.23 -13.73 26.96
N PHE A 172 -4.11 -13.57 26.27
CA PHE A 172 -3.66 -14.47 25.22
C PHE A 172 -2.52 -15.39 25.65
N PHE A 173 -1.91 -15.19 26.83
CA PHE A 173 -0.73 -15.91 27.29
C PHE A 173 -0.87 -16.93 28.42
N PRO A 174 -2.05 -17.24 29.00
CA PRO A 174 -2.13 -18.26 30.06
C PRO A 174 -1.70 -19.66 29.57
N TYR A 175 -1.60 -19.89 28.26
CA TYR A 175 -1.27 -21.18 27.68
C TYR A 175 0.20 -21.32 27.25
N PHE A 176 0.99 -20.28 27.25
CA PHE A 176 2.35 -20.30 26.70
C PHE A 176 3.49 -20.22 27.74
N TYR A 177 3.18 -19.95 29.00
CA TYR A 177 4.14 -20.03 30.09
C TYR A 177 3.60 -20.97 31.19
N PRO A 178 4.07 -22.23 31.24
CA PRO A 178 3.89 -23.03 32.44
C PRO A 178 4.63 -22.33 33.57
N GLN A 179 3.93 -22.11 34.67
CA GLN A 179 4.50 -21.60 35.91
C GLN A 179 5.50 -22.59 36.48
#